data_35768e4fc3ed19cae68b53803bc7dae9
#
_entry.id   35768e4fc3ed19cae68b53803bc7dae9
#
_cell.length_a   1.000
_cell.length_b   1.000
_cell.length_c   1.000
_cell.angle_alpha   90.00
_cell.angle_beta   90.00
_cell.angle_gamma   90.00
#
_symmetry.space_group_name_H-M   'P 1'
#
loop_
_entity.id
_entity.type
_entity.pdbx_description
1 polymer ?
#
loop_
_entity_poly.entity_id
_entity_poly.type
_entity_poly.pdbx_seq_one_letter_code
_entity_poly.pdbx_strand_id
1 'polypeptide(L)'
;MIRKANLLDLDVVKNIAERCAEKMIDDNIFQWNENYPSKDIFKKDILNKSLYVIEIKNLVRGCIVLSEKKDLVYNDISWLTKDFKNLYIHRLAVHPDYQKIGLAKSMMEYAENFAKKNNYVSIRLGYI
;
A
#
# COMPACT_ATOMS: atom_id res chain seq x y z
N MET A 1 3.02 12.44 -8.99
CA MET A 1 3.85 11.43 -9.66
C MET A 1 4.01 10.20 -8.78
N ILE A 2 3.82 9.04 -9.34
CA ILE A 2 3.95 7.78 -8.60
C ILE A 2 5.21 7.05 -9.06
N ARG A 3 6.01 6.57 -8.11
CA ARG A 3 7.24 5.84 -8.40
C ARG A 3 7.49 4.76 -7.35
N LYS A 4 8.40 3.84 -7.65
CA LYS A 4 8.84 2.87 -6.64
C LYS A 4 9.55 3.59 -5.50
N ALA A 5 9.29 3.14 -4.28
CA ALA A 5 9.98 3.66 -3.11
C ALA A 5 11.41 3.13 -3.05
N ASN A 6 12.28 3.90 -2.41
CA ASN A 6 13.63 3.47 -2.06
C ASN A 6 13.83 3.64 -0.55
N LEU A 7 14.98 3.20 -0.05
CA LEU A 7 15.23 3.22 1.40
C LEU A 7 15.24 4.64 1.99
N LEU A 8 15.49 5.66 1.18
CA LEU A 8 15.43 7.05 1.63
C LEU A 8 14.00 7.49 1.94
N ASP A 9 13.00 6.78 1.41
CA ASP A 9 11.59 7.09 1.65
C ASP A 9 11.05 6.45 2.93
N LEU A 10 11.82 5.56 3.56
CA LEU A 10 11.32 4.74 4.66
C LEU A 10 10.76 5.57 5.82
N ASP A 11 11.48 6.59 6.24
CA ASP A 11 11.06 7.41 7.38
C ASP A 11 9.80 8.21 7.08
N VAL A 12 9.68 8.80 5.88
CA VAL A 12 8.50 9.57 5.53
C VAL A 12 7.28 8.66 5.36
N VAL A 13 7.46 7.46 4.81
CA VAL A 13 6.35 6.50 4.67
C VAL A 13 5.88 6.05 6.05
N LYS A 14 6.79 5.75 6.96
CA LYS A 14 6.42 5.38 8.33
C LYS A 14 5.69 6.52 9.04
N ASN A 15 6.15 7.76 8.85
CA ASN A 15 5.48 8.93 9.43
C ASN A 15 4.05 9.08 8.90
N ILE A 16 3.85 8.90 7.59
CA ILE A 16 2.50 8.96 7.00
C ILE A 16 1.61 7.90 7.64
N ALA A 17 2.10 6.67 7.79
CA ALA A 17 1.34 5.59 8.40
C ALA A 17 0.97 5.91 9.85
N GLU A 18 1.89 6.49 10.61
CA GLU A 18 1.60 6.89 11.99
C GLU A 18 0.53 7.97 12.06
N ARG A 19 0.58 8.96 11.16
CA ARG A 19 -0.44 9.99 11.07
C ARG A 19 -1.81 9.41 10.71
N CYS A 20 -1.82 8.45 9.79
CA CYS A 20 -3.06 7.75 9.44
C CYS A 20 -3.61 6.96 10.63
N ALA A 21 -2.73 6.29 11.37
CA ALA A 21 -3.14 5.53 12.56
C ALA A 21 -3.75 6.44 13.62
N GLU A 22 -3.15 7.60 13.87
CA GLU A 22 -3.70 8.59 14.81
C GLU A 22 -5.12 9.00 14.41
N LYS A 23 -5.33 9.30 13.12
CA LYS A 23 -6.65 9.67 12.62
C LYS A 23 -7.65 8.53 12.75
N MET A 24 -7.24 7.31 12.46
CA MET A 24 -8.09 6.14 12.62
C MET A 24 -8.51 5.96 14.07
N ILE A 25 -7.58 6.12 15.02
CA ILE A 25 -7.87 5.99 16.45
C ILE A 25 -8.86 7.07 16.89
N ASP A 26 -8.68 8.31 16.43
CA ASP A 26 -9.61 9.41 16.71
C ASP A 26 -11.02 9.12 16.20
N ASP A 27 -11.13 8.35 15.11
CA ASP A 27 -12.39 7.93 14.52
C ASP A 27 -12.87 6.58 15.06
N ASN A 28 -12.25 6.07 16.13
CA ASN A 28 -12.55 4.76 16.74
C ASN A 28 -12.31 3.57 15.81
N ILE A 29 -11.36 3.71 14.89
CA ILE A 29 -10.92 2.63 14.01
C ILE A 29 -9.54 2.18 14.48
N PHE A 30 -9.39 0.92 14.87
CA PHE A 30 -8.17 0.42 15.49
C PHE A 30 -7.38 -0.57 14.63
N GLN A 31 -7.48 -0.46 13.31
CA GLN A 31 -6.75 -1.35 12.40
C GLN A 31 -5.24 -1.07 12.41
N TRP A 32 -4.87 0.20 12.46
CA TRP A 32 -3.48 0.64 12.49
C TRP A 32 -3.16 1.30 13.82
N ASN A 33 -1.89 1.21 14.21
CA ASN A 33 -1.41 1.85 15.44
C ASN A 33 0.07 2.18 15.27
N GLU A 34 0.73 2.63 16.32
CA GLU A 34 2.14 3.00 16.26
C GLU A 34 3.07 1.82 15.95
N ASN A 35 2.60 0.58 16.17
CA ASN A 35 3.37 -0.64 15.94
C ASN A 35 3.04 -1.31 14.61
N TYR A 36 1.96 -0.94 13.95
CA TYR A 36 1.57 -1.51 12.66
C TYR A 36 0.90 -0.45 11.77
N PRO A 37 1.34 -0.25 10.52
CA PRO A 37 2.46 -0.94 9.88
C PRO A 37 3.81 -0.54 10.49
N SER A 38 4.68 -1.51 10.73
CA SER A 38 5.99 -1.24 11.31
C SER A 38 6.98 -0.75 10.26
N LYS A 39 8.05 -0.14 10.74
CA LYS A 39 9.16 0.28 9.86
C LYS A 39 9.78 -0.93 9.15
N ASP A 40 9.88 -2.06 9.84
CA ASP A 40 10.43 -3.30 9.26
C ASP A 40 9.55 -3.83 8.13
N ILE A 41 8.24 -3.76 8.25
CA ILE A 41 7.31 -4.17 7.19
C ILE A 41 7.52 -3.30 5.96
N PHE A 42 7.58 -1.98 6.13
CA PHE A 42 7.82 -1.08 5.00
C PHE A 42 9.18 -1.30 4.37
N LYS A 43 10.19 -1.58 5.18
CA LYS A 43 11.52 -1.89 4.66
C LYS A 43 11.49 -3.14 3.78
N LYS A 44 10.78 -4.19 4.22
CA LYS A 44 10.60 -5.40 3.40
C LYS A 44 9.88 -5.09 2.10
N ASP A 45 8.83 -4.26 2.16
CA ASP A 45 8.09 -3.86 0.96
C ASP A 45 8.99 -3.13 -0.03
N ILE A 46 9.87 -2.27 0.46
CA ILE A 46 10.84 -1.56 -0.39
C ILE A 46 11.83 -2.53 -1.02
N LEU A 47 12.39 -3.44 -0.22
CA LEU A 47 13.38 -4.41 -0.71
C LEU A 47 12.76 -5.38 -1.71
N ASN A 48 11.48 -5.68 -1.56
CA ASN A 48 10.73 -6.52 -2.50
C ASN A 48 10.27 -5.75 -3.75
N LYS A 49 10.56 -4.45 -3.81
CA LYS A 49 10.16 -3.57 -4.91
C LYS A 49 8.64 -3.51 -5.10
N SER A 50 7.90 -3.67 -4.01
CA SER A 50 6.44 -3.67 -4.03
C SER A 50 5.81 -2.40 -3.45
N LEU A 51 6.60 -1.53 -2.82
CA LEU A 51 6.11 -0.27 -2.28
C LEU A 51 6.27 0.85 -3.30
N TYR A 52 5.18 1.57 -3.55
CA TYR A 52 5.15 2.75 -4.41
C TYR A 52 4.75 3.95 -3.58
N VAL A 53 5.25 5.12 -3.95
CA VAL A 53 4.93 6.38 -3.28
C VAL A 53 4.39 7.37 -4.30
N ILE A 54 3.54 8.29 -3.82
CA ILE A 54 3.05 9.41 -4.63
C ILE A 54 3.64 10.70 -4.09
N GLU A 55 4.21 11.49 -4.99
CA GLU A 55 4.81 12.78 -4.66
C GLU A 55 3.94 13.93 -5.15
N ILE A 56 3.83 14.95 -4.31
CA ILE A 56 3.25 16.24 -4.65
C ILE A 56 4.33 17.29 -4.36
N LYS A 57 4.71 18.06 -5.39
CA LYS A 57 5.75 19.09 -5.27
C LYS A 57 7.05 18.53 -4.68
N ASN A 58 7.44 17.35 -5.16
CA ASN A 58 8.66 16.65 -4.75
C ASN A 58 8.67 16.14 -3.30
N LEU A 59 7.49 16.08 -2.66
CA LEU A 59 7.36 15.53 -1.31
C LEU A 59 6.43 14.33 -1.34
N VAL A 60 6.85 13.25 -0.69
CA VAL A 60 6.04 12.02 -0.58
C VAL A 60 4.84 12.30 0.33
N ARG A 61 3.64 12.01 -0.18
CA ARG A 61 2.37 12.24 0.55
C ARG A 61 1.49 11.01 0.67
N GLY A 62 1.89 9.91 0.05
CA GLY A 62 1.14 8.68 0.16
C GLY A 62 1.94 7.49 -0.30
N CYS A 63 1.42 6.30 -0.02
CA CYS A 63 2.04 5.06 -0.44
C CYS A 63 1.00 3.98 -0.72
N ILE A 64 1.43 2.98 -1.48
CA ILE A 64 0.63 1.80 -1.79
C ILE A 64 1.57 0.63 -2.01
N VAL A 65 1.19 -0.55 -1.53
CA VAL A 65 1.94 -1.78 -1.77
C VAL A 65 1.19 -2.62 -2.79
N LEU A 66 1.87 -3.01 -3.86
CA LEU A 66 1.34 -3.86 -4.92
C LEU A 66 2.14 -5.16 -4.93
N SER A 67 1.48 -6.28 -4.69
CA SER A 67 2.18 -7.55 -4.54
C SER A 67 1.33 -8.72 -5.05
N GLU A 68 2.00 -9.78 -5.48
CA GLU A 68 1.36 -11.06 -5.77
C GLU A 68 1.18 -11.88 -4.49
N LYS A 69 1.82 -11.48 -3.39
CA LYS A 69 1.78 -12.22 -2.14
C LYS A 69 0.45 -12.03 -1.45
N LYS A 70 -0.15 -13.15 -1.05
CA LYS A 70 -1.37 -13.16 -0.25
C LYS A 70 -1.05 -13.00 1.23
N ASP A 71 -2.03 -12.55 1.98
CA ASP A 71 -1.98 -12.67 3.42
C ASP A 71 -2.14 -14.14 3.81
N LEU A 72 -1.65 -14.49 5.01
CA LEU A 72 -1.70 -15.86 5.49
C LEU A 72 -3.11 -16.46 5.51
N VAL A 73 -4.12 -15.63 5.70
CA VAL A 73 -5.52 -16.09 5.75
C VAL A 73 -5.99 -16.70 4.43
N TYR A 74 -5.31 -16.45 3.33
CA TYR A 74 -5.69 -16.96 2.01
C TYR A 74 -4.93 -18.23 1.60
N ASN A 75 -3.99 -18.68 2.42
CA ASN A 75 -3.14 -19.82 2.06
C ASN A 75 -3.96 -21.11 1.80
N ASP A 76 -5.00 -21.32 2.58
CA ASP A 76 -5.81 -22.54 2.48
C ASP A 76 -6.56 -22.66 1.17
N ILE A 77 -6.84 -21.53 0.50
CA ILE A 77 -7.56 -21.54 -0.77
C ILE A 77 -6.67 -21.20 -1.97
N SER A 78 -5.37 -21.11 -1.75
CA SER A 78 -4.44 -20.73 -2.82
C SER A 78 -4.45 -21.74 -3.98
N TRP A 79 -4.72 -22.99 -3.71
CA TRP A 79 -4.78 -24.03 -4.74
C TRP A 79 -5.91 -23.81 -5.74
N LEU A 80 -7.00 -23.15 -5.32
CA LEU A 80 -8.13 -22.84 -6.20
C LEU A 80 -7.80 -21.80 -7.25
N THR A 81 -6.82 -20.93 -6.98
CA THR A 81 -6.47 -19.81 -7.84
C THR A 81 -5.01 -19.85 -8.29
N LYS A 82 -4.35 -21.00 -8.14
CA LYS A 82 -2.92 -21.12 -8.43
C LYS A 82 -2.55 -20.78 -9.87
N ASP A 83 -3.48 -21.01 -10.80
CA ASP A 83 -3.27 -20.76 -12.21
C ASP A 83 -3.60 -19.32 -12.62
N PHE A 84 -4.08 -18.50 -11.67
CA PHE A 84 -4.47 -17.12 -11.91
C PHE A 84 -3.49 -16.16 -11.22
N LYS A 85 -3.12 -15.13 -11.95
CA LYS A 85 -2.24 -14.10 -11.43
C LYS A 85 -3.09 -12.98 -10.85
N ASN A 86 -3.04 -12.81 -9.54
CA ASN A 86 -3.81 -11.79 -8.82
C ASN A 86 -2.89 -10.73 -8.24
N LEU A 87 -3.28 -9.48 -8.35
CA LEU A 87 -2.57 -8.38 -7.71
C LEU A 87 -3.26 -8.01 -6.41
N TYR A 88 -2.50 -7.95 -5.33
CA TYR A 88 -3.01 -7.58 -4.00
C TYR A 88 -2.52 -6.18 -3.65
N ILE A 89 -3.44 -5.37 -3.15
CA ILE A 89 -3.16 -4.02 -2.67
C ILE A 89 -3.11 -4.07 -1.15
N HIS A 90 -2.00 -3.61 -0.60
CA HIS A 90 -1.80 -3.55 0.85
C HIS A 90 -1.33 -2.15 1.24
N ARG A 91 -1.55 -1.80 2.49
CA ARG A 91 -0.98 -0.62 3.12
C ARG A 91 -1.09 0.65 2.27
N LEU A 92 -2.31 0.90 1.76
CA LEU A 92 -2.63 2.14 1.07
C LEU A 92 -2.78 3.24 2.12
N ALA A 93 -2.00 4.29 2.02
CA ALA A 93 -2.04 5.39 2.97
C ALA A 93 -1.84 6.73 2.27
N VAL A 94 -2.58 7.74 2.70
CA VAL A 94 -2.41 9.12 2.26
C VAL A 94 -2.26 9.99 3.51
N HIS A 95 -1.26 10.86 3.52
CA HIS A 95 -1.07 11.81 4.62
C HIS A 95 -2.40 12.52 4.91
N PRO A 96 -2.85 12.58 6.18
CA PRO A 96 -4.18 13.15 6.49
C PRO A 96 -4.43 14.55 5.95
N ASP A 97 -3.41 15.40 5.89
CA ASP A 97 -3.54 16.76 5.36
C ASP A 97 -3.73 16.80 3.83
N TYR A 98 -3.53 15.68 3.16
CA TYR A 98 -3.61 15.58 1.71
C TYR A 98 -4.71 14.62 1.25
N GLN A 99 -5.58 14.20 2.15
CA GLN A 99 -6.75 13.40 1.81
C GLN A 99 -7.79 14.29 1.13
N LYS A 100 -8.72 13.66 0.41
CA LYS A 100 -9.80 14.35 -0.33
C LYS A 100 -9.34 15.16 -1.54
N ILE A 101 -8.08 15.06 -1.95
CA ILE A 101 -7.61 15.69 -3.20
C ILE A 101 -7.33 14.67 -4.29
N GLY A 102 -7.77 13.43 -4.10
CA GLY A 102 -7.71 12.42 -5.14
C GLY A 102 -6.43 11.59 -5.19
N LEU A 103 -5.56 11.65 -4.17
CA LEU A 103 -4.32 10.87 -4.18
C LEU A 103 -4.56 9.37 -4.10
N ALA A 104 -5.50 8.94 -3.24
CA ALA A 104 -5.85 7.53 -3.14
C ALA A 104 -6.42 7.02 -4.46
N LYS A 105 -7.29 7.80 -5.10
CA LYS A 105 -7.85 7.46 -6.41
C LYS A 105 -6.74 7.33 -7.46
N SER A 106 -5.78 8.26 -7.48
CA SER A 106 -4.67 8.20 -8.41
C SER A 106 -3.84 6.93 -8.22
N MET A 107 -3.59 6.54 -6.97
CA MET A 107 -2.85 5.32 -6.67
C MET A 107 -3.63 4.07 -7.07
N MET A 108 -4.96 4.07 -6.87
CA MET A 108 -5.79 2.95 -7.30
C MET A 108 -5.82 2.83 -8.83
N GLU A 109 -5.88 3.94 -9.55
CA GLU A 109 -5.80 3.94 -11.01
C GLU A 109 -4.44 3.41 -11.49
N TYR A 110 -3.38 3.80 -10.79
CA TYR A 110 -2.05 3.26 -11.06
C TYR A 110 -2.03 1.74 -10.90
N ALA A 111 -2.64 1.23 -9.84
CA ALA A 111 -2.73 -0.20 -9.58
C ALA A 111 -3.50 -0.92 -10.69
N GLU A 112 -4.62 -0.34 -11.15
CA GLU A 112 -5.40 -0.90 -12.25
C GLU A 112 -4.59 -0.98 -13.54
N ASN A 113 -3.87 0.09 -13.88
CA ASN A 113 -3.02 0.12 -15.06
C ASN A 113 -1.85 -0.85 -14.95
N PHE A 114 -1.26 -0.95 -13.76
CA PHE A 114 -0.21 -1.91 -13.46
C PHE A 114 -0.70 -3.34 -13.67
N ALA A 115 -1.89 -3.64 -13.19
CA ALA A 115 -2.48 -4.97 -13.33
C ALA A 115 -2.69 -5.32 -14.80
N LYS A 116 -3.26 -4.41 -15.59
CA LYS A 116 -3.49 -4.62 -17.01
C LYS A 116 -2.18 -4.82 -17.77
N LYS A 117 -1.19 -3.98 -17.49
CA LYS A 117 0.10 -4.01 -18.17
C LYS A 117 0.88 -5.28 -17.88
N ASN A 118 0.70 -5.86 -16.71
CA ASN A 118 1.43 -7.05 -16.27
C ASN A 118 0.60 -8.32 -16.28
N ASN A 119 -0.56 -8.29 -16.97
CA ASN A 119 -1.41 -9.47 -17.20
C ASN A 119 -1.99 -10.09 -15.93
N TYR A 120 -2.28 -9.27 -14.93
CA TYR A 120 -3.03 -9.74 -13.77
C TYR A 120 -4.50 -9.90 -14.12
N VAL A 121 -5.12 -10.97 -13.64
CA VAL A 121 -6.52 -11.26 -13.93
C VAL A 121 -7.48 -10.57 -12.96
N SER A 122 -7.00 -10.16 -11.80
CA SER A 122 -7.81 -9.45 -10.83
C SER A 122 -6.96 -8.58 -9.91
N ILE A 123 -7.62 -7.61 -9.28
CA ILE A 123 -7.04 -6.80 -8.20
C ILE A 123 -7.85 -7.10 -6.96
N ARG A 124 -7.16 -7.37 -5.86
CA ARG A 124 -7.78 -7.67 -4.57
C ARG A 124 -7.21 -6.81 -3.49
N LEU A 125 -8.07 -6.36 -2.58
CA LEU A 125 -7.61 -5.63 -1.41
C LEU A 125 -7.03 -6.63 -0.42
N GLY A 126 -5.80 -6.38 -0.01
CA GLY A 126 -5.16 -7.17 1.02
C GLY A 126 -5.73 -6.82 2.39
N TYR A 127 -5.31 -7.59 3.37
CA TYR A 127 -5.67 -7.32 4.76
C TYR A 127 -4.85 -6.12 5.24
N ILE A 128 -5.51 -5.10 5.70
CA ILE A 128 -4.84 -3.89 6.17
C ILE A 128 -5.13 -3.66 7.63
#